data_177057adb172ac0a1bb1382a8b87734d
#
_entry.id   177057adb172ac0a1bb1382a8b87734d
#
_cell.length_a   1.000
_cell.length_b   1.000
_cell.length_c   1.000
_cell.angle_alpha   90.00
_cell.angle_beta   90.00
_cell.angle_gamma   90.00
#
_symmetry.space_group_name_H-M   'P 1'
#
loop_
_entity.id
_entity.type
_entity.pdbx_description
1 polymer ?
#
loop_
_entity_poly.entity_id
_entity_poly.type
_entity_poly.pdbx_seq_one_letter_code
_entity_poly.pdbx_strand_id
1 'polypeptide(L)'
;IINAAAEILMKNAGKYCVVRYGGDEFIVMGTVQSEREAENYWKKVQADIDDYNKNHKKHADLSMSFGYDTFVIDHKTYLEDCIRVTDKKMYEEKNRKKALAKAQN
;
A
#
# COMPACT_ATOMS: atom_id res chain seq x y z
N ILE A 1 -10.15 -11.03 5.68
CA ILE A 1 -9.69 -9.64 5.54
C ILE A 1 -8.39 -9.56 4.72
N ILE A 2 -7.43 -10.40 5.03
CA ILE A 2 -6.18 -10.45 4.24
C ILE A 2 -6.47 -10.79 2.79
N ASN A 3 -7.41 -11.70 2.55
CA ASN A 3 -7.79 -12.07 1.20
C ASN A 3 -8.43 -10.90 0.45
N ALA A 4 -9.25 -10.10 1.12
CA ALA A 4 -9.86 -8.93 0.50
C ALA A 4 -8.80 -7.90 0.13
N ALA A 5 -7.82 -7.67 1.00
CA ALA A 5 -6.72 -6.76 0.73
C ALA A 5 -5.92 -7.23 -0.49
N ALA A 6 -5.56 -8.51 -0.52
CA ALA A 6 -4.81 -9.09 -1.64
C ALA A 6 -5.58 -8.95 -2.95
N GLU A 7 -6.87 -9.24 -2.95
CA GLU A 7 -7.71 -9.13 -4.13
C GLU A 7 -7.75 -7.70 -4.68
N ILE A 8 -7.88 -6.72 -3.79
CA ILE A 8 -7.91 -5.30 -4.18
C ILE A 8 -6.56 -4.90 -4.79
N LEU A 9 -5.45 -5.28 -4.14
CA LEU A 9 -4.13 -4.97 -4.63
C LEU A 9 -3.89 -5.58 -6.01
N MET A 10 -4.27 -6.84 -6.19
CA MET A 10 -4.07 -7.55 -7.45
C MET A 10 -4.99 -7.05 -8.56
N LYS A 11 -6.21 -6.70 -8.24
CA LYS A 11 -7.17 -6.17 -9.20
C LYS A 11 -6.64 -4.91 -9.89
N ASN A 12 -5.95 -4.07 -9.13
CA ASN A 12 -5.44 -2.79 -9.63
C ASN A 12 -4.01 -2.87 -10.14
N ALA A 13 -3.36 -4.01 -10.01
CA ALA A 13 -1.92 -4.13 -10.25
C ALA A 13 -1.52 -3.94 -11.71
N GLY A 14 -2.34 -4.41 -12.66
CA GLY A 14 -1.93 -4.35 -14.06
C GLY A 14 -0.61 -5.06 -14.27
N LYS A 15 0.43 -4.30 -14.61
CA LYS A 15 1.78 -4.82 -14.84
C LYS A 15 2.61 -4.94 -13.57
N TYR A 16 2.12 -4.44 -12.45
CA TYR A 16 2.87 -4.49 -11.20
C TYR A 16 2.82 -5.88 -10.59
N CYS A 17 3.88 -6.24 -9.87
CA CYS A 17 3.97 -7.49 -9.15
C CYS A 17 3.55 -7.25 -7.70
N VAL A 18 2.61 -8.03 -7.20
CA VAL A 18 2.16 -7.96 -5.81
C VAL A 18 2.69 -9.17 -5.07
N VAL A 19 3.40 -8.93 -3.98
CA VAL A 19 4.02 -9.97 -3.17
C VAL A 19 3.58 -9.81 -1.72
N ARG A 20 3.17 -10.91 -1.10
CA ARG A 20 2.96 -10.92 0.35
C ARG A 20 4.32 -11.08 1.01
N TYR A 21 4.76 -10.05 1.72
CA TYR A 21 6.10 -9.99 2.27
C TYR A 21 6.21 -10.61 3.67
N GLY A 22 5.18 -10.48 4.45
CA GLY A 22 5.14 -11.06 5.81
C GLY A 22 3.72 -10.95 6.30
N GLY A 23 3.38 -11.50 7.44
CA GLY A 23 2.08 -11.44 8.10
C GLY A 23 0.96 -10.75 7.32
N ASP A 24 0.78 -9.48 7.59
CA ASP A 24 -0.23 -8.62 6.96
C ASP A 24 0.40 -7.56 6.02
N GLU A 25 1.63 -7.78 5.58
CA GLU A 25 2.39 -6.82 4.79
C GLU A 25 2.52 -7.27 3.34
N PHE A 26 2.28 -6.34 2.42
CA PHE A 26 2.40 -6.59 0.98
C PHE A 26 3.37 -5.60 0.36
N ILE A 27 4.06 -6.05 -0.66
CA ILE A 27 4.94 -5.21 -1.48
C ILE A 27 4.42 -5.24 -2.91
N VAL A 28 4.30 -4.08 -3.52
CA VAL A 28 3.93 -3.94 -4.92
C VAL A 28 5.10 -3.30 -5.64
N MET A 29 5.55 -3.93 -6.71
CA MET A 29 6.72 -3.48 -7.47
C MET A 29 6.39 -3.39 -8.94
N GLY A 30 6.97 -2.40 -9.60
CA GLY A 30 6.83 -2.27 -11.03
C GLY A 30 7.69 -1.15 -11.57
N THR A 31 7.75 -1.05 -12.88
CA THR A 31 8.44 0.04 -13.54
C THR A 31 7.45 1.18 -13.75
N VAL A 32 7.83 2.38 -13.33
CA VAL A 32 7.02 3.58 -13.49
C VAL A 32 7.83 4.66 -14.16
N GLN A 33 7.14 5.58 -14.83
CA GLN A 33 7.80 6.72 -15.46
C GLN A 33 7.81 7.95 -14.55
N SER A 34 6.97 7.95 -13.53
CA SER A 34 6.91 9.03 -12.56
C SER A 34 6.28 8.54 -11.26
N GLU A 35 6.52 9.29 -10.20
CA GLU A 35 5.89 9.03 -8.91
C GLU A 35 4.37 9.08 -8.96
N ARG A 36 3.83 9.85 -9.90
CA ARG A 36 2.39 9.98 -10.08
C ARG A 36 1.73 8.64 -10.38
N GLU A 37 2.41 7.75 -11.08
CA GLU A 37 1.86 6.42 -11.38
C GLU A 37 1.66 5.60 -10.10
N ALA A 38 2.60 5.66 -9.19
CA ALA A 38 2.47 4.98 -7.90
C ALA A 38 1.33 5.59 -7.08
N GLU A 39 1.22 6.90 -7.07
CA GLU A 39 0.14 7.59 -6.39
C GLU A 39 -1.23 7.22 -6.98
N ASN A 40 -1.32 7.16 -8.30
CA ASN A 40 -2.57 6.79 -8.99
C ASN A 40 -2.97 5.36 -8.65
N TYR A 41 -2.01 4.45 -8.59
CA TYR A 41 -2.28 3.07 -8.17
C TYR A 41 -2.89 3.05 -6.77
N TRP A 42 -2.29 3.76 -5.84
CA TRP A 42 -2.80 3.80 -4.46
C TRP A 42 -4.18 4.43 -4.37
N LYS A 43 -4.44 5.48 -5.16
CA LYS A 43 -5.77 6.11 -5.17
C LYS A 43 -6.86 5.12 -5.59
N LYS A 44 -6.57 4.28 -6.58
CA LYS A 44 -7.50 3.23 -7.00
C LYS A 44 -7.70 2.19 -5.92
N VAL A 45 -6.63 1.78 -5.28
CA VAL A 45 -6.69 0.82 -4.17
C VAL A 45 -7.54 1.40 -3.02
N GLN A 46 -7.31 2.65 -2.66
CA GLN A 46 -8.07 3.29 -1.59
C GLN A 46 -9.56 3.40 -1.93
N ALA A 47 -9.88 3.72 -3.17
CA ALA A 47 -11.27 3.78 -3.61
C ALA A 47 -11.95 2.42 -3.48
N ASP A 48 -11.25 1.35 -3.83
CA ASP A 48 -11.78 0.00 -3.71
C ASP A 48 -11.90 -0.45 -2.25
N ILE A 49 -10.99 0.00 -1.38
CA ILE A 49 -11.10 -0.24 0.06
C ILE A 49 -12.36 0.44 0.61
N ASP A 50 -12.57 1.70 0.24
CA ASP A 50 -13.74 2.45 0.68
C ASP A 50 -15.04 1.79 0.21
N ASP A 51 -15.06 1.34 -1.02
CA ASP A 51 -16.20 0.63 -1.59
C ASP A 51 -16.46 -0.70 -0.90
N TYR A 52 -15.40 -1.45 -0.62
CA TYR A 52 -15.49 -2.70 0.12
C TYR A 52 -16.12 -2.47 1.50
N ASN A 53 -15.64 -1.47 2.22
CA ASN A 53 -16.15 -1.18 3.56
C ASN A 53 -17.61 -0.74 3.54
N LYS A 54 -18.01 -0.02 2.51
CA LYS A 54 -19.39 0.41 2.33
C LYS A 54 -20.32 -0.80 2.13
N ASN A 55 -19.86 -1.80 1.41
CA ASN A 55 -20.68 -2.96 1.05
C ASN A 55 -20.60 -4.10 2.04
N HIS A 56 -19.69 -4.05 3.01
CA HIS A 56 -19.46 -5.13 3.97
C HIS A 56 -19.52 -4.62 5.42
N LYS A 57 -20.60 -3.95 5.76
CA LYS A 57 -20.74 -3.30 7.09
C LYS A 57 -20.83 -4.25 8.26
N LYS A 58 -21.08 -5.54 8.02
CA LYS A 58 -21.11 -6.55 9.09
C LYS A 58 -19.73 -6.98 9.54
N HIS A 59 -18.69 -6.63 8.77
CA HIS A 59 -17.31 -6.94 9.09
C HIS A 59 -16.59 -5.70 9.60
N ALA A 60 -15.47 -5.92 10.27
CA ALA A 60 -14.61 -4.81 10.63
C ALA A 60 -14.11 -4.12 9.36
N ASP A 61 -13.95 -2.81 9.41
CA ASP A 61 -13.47 -2.06 8.27
C ASP A 61 -12.07 -2.51 7.87
N LEU A 62 -11.87 -2.66 6.56
CA LEU A 62 -10.55 -2.88 6.00
C LEU A 62 -9.80 -1.55 5.98
N SER A 63 -8.60 -1.57 6.52
CA SER A 63 -7.74 -0.39 6.52
C SER A 63 -6.33 -0.82 6.18
N MET A 64 -5.66 -0.06 5.33
CA MET A 64 -4.29 -0.31 4.93
C MET A 64 -3.47 0.95 5.10
N SER A 65 -2.29 0.80 5.66
CA SER A 65 -1.29 1.86 5.67
C SER A 65 -0.31 1.61 4.53
N PHE A 66 0.17 2.67 3.92
CA PHE A 66 1.01 2.55 2.74
C PHE A 66 2.20 3.49 2.82
N GLY A 67 3.23 3.14 2.08
CA GLY A 67 4.34 4.01 1.76
C GLY A 67 4.76 3.67 0.36
N TYR A 68 5.19 4.65 -0.40
CA TYR A 68 5.70 4.40 -1.74
C TYR A 68 6.84 5.34 -2.06
N ASP A 69 7.69 4.89 -2.95
CA ASP A 69 8.79 5.69 -3.46
C ASP A 69 9.20 5.16 -4.83
N THR A 70 9.96 5.95 -5.53
CA THR A 70 10.54 5.55 -6.82
C THR A 70 12.05 5.63 -6.72
N PHE A 71 12.71 4.69 -7.41
CA PHE A 71 14.16 4.55 -7.36
C PHE A 71 14.69 4.39 -8.77
N VAL A 72 15.83 5.02 -9.04
CA VAL A 72 16.56 4.75 -10.28
C VAL A 72 17.39 3.50 -10.04
N ILE A 73 17.10 2.45 -10.80
CA ILE A 73 17.77 1.16 -10.64
C ILE A 73 19.08 1.16 -11.45
N ASP A 74 20.18 0.92 -10.76
CA ASP A 74 21.50 0.75 -11.36
C ASP A 74 22.18 -0.43 -10.66
N HIS A 75 23.45 -0.69 -11.03
CA HIS A 75 24.19 -1.84 -10.48
C HIS A 75 24.54 -1.67 -8.99
N LYS A 76 24.32 -0.50 -8.42
CA LYS A 76 24.57 -0.22 -6.99
C LYS A 76 23.28 -0.19 -6.18
N THR A 77 22.14 -0.42 -6.81
CA THR A 77 20.84 -0.36 -6.12
C THR A 77 20.49 -1.75 -5.59
N TYR A 78 20.21 -1.80 -4.30
CA TYR A 78 19.79 -3.04 -3.65
C TYR A 78 18.30 -2.97 -3.31
N LEU A 79 17.58 -4.02 -3.66
CA LEU A 79 16.14 -4.12 -3.40
C LEU A 79 15.83 -3.96 -1.91
N GLU A 80 16.66 -4.54 -1.05
CA GLU A 80 16.47 -4.47 0.40
C GLU A 80 16.48 -3.02 0.91
N ASP A 81 17.34 -2.17 0.34
CA ASP A 81 17.39 -0.78 0.70
C ASP A 81 16.13 -0.03 0.27
N CYS A 82 15.62 -0.34 -0.92
CA CYS A 82 14.38 0.23 -1.41
C CYS A 82 13.20 -0.14 -0.51
N ILE A 83 13.12 -1.39 -0.11
CA ILE A 83 12.08 -1.89 0.78
C ILE A 83 12.15 -1.18 2.12
N ARG A 84 13.34 -1.01 2.68
CA ARG A 84 13.54 -0.35 3.97
C ARG A 84 13.06 1.10 3.95
N VAL A 85 13.42 1.84 2.92
CA VAL A 85 13.01 3.24 2.77
C VAL A 85 11.50 3.36 2.65
N THR A 86 10.90 2.51 1.82
CA THR A 86 9.46 2.52 1.59
C THR A 86 8.69 2.09 2.84
N ASP A 87 9.20 1.09 3.54
CA ASP A 87 8.61 0.59 4.78
C ASP A 87 8.57 1.67 5.85
N LYS A 88 9.62 2.47 5.94
CA LYS A 88 9.67 3.61 6.86
C LYS A 88 8.53 4.58 6.57
N LYS A 89 8.28 4.87 5.31
CA LYS A 89 7.18 5.75 4.90
C LYS A 89 5.82 5.17 5.29
N MET A 90 5.65 3.88 5.15
CA MET A 90 4.42 3.20 5.56
C MET A 90 4.20 3.30 7.07
N TYR A 91 5.24 3.13 7.87
CA TYR A 91 5.14 3.29 9.32
C TYR A 91 4.81 4.72 9.72
N GLU A 92 5.38 5.70 9.04
CA GLU A 92 5.07 7.10 9.30
C GLU A 92 3.58 7.38 9.05
N GLU A 93 3.04 6.86 7.96
CA GLU A 93 1.64 7.00 7.64
C GLU A 93 0.75 6.29 8.66
N LYS A 94 1.13 5.08 9.07
CA LYS A 94 0.41 4.33 10.09
C LYS A 94 0.34 5.09 11.42
N ASN A 95 1.47 5.69 11.83
CA ASN A 95 1.53 6.47 13.06
C ASN A 95 0.69 7.75 12.96
N ARG A 96 0.66 8.38 11.78
CA ARG A 96 -0.17 9.54 11.53
C ARG A 96 -1.66 9.18 11.69
N LYS A 97 -2.07 8.06 11.15
CA LYS A 97 -3.46 7.58 11.28
C LYS A 97 -3.84 7.32 12.74
N LYS A 98 -2.94 6.71 13.51
CA LYS A 98 -3.15 6.46 14.93
C LYS A 98 -3.31 7.76 15.72
N ALA A 99 -2.48 8.75 15.42
CA ALA A 99 -2.55 10.05 16.08
C ALA A 99 -3.87 10.75 15.79
N LEU A 100 -4.35 10.69 14.55
CA LEU A 100 -5.64 11.26 14.16
C LEU A 100 -6.79 10.56 14.86
N ALA A 101 -6.75 9.24 14.96
CA ALA A 101 -7.80 8.48 15.65
C ALA A 101 -7.87 8.86 17.13
N LYS A 102 -6.72 9.02 17.79
CA LYS A 102 -6.68 9.45 19.19
C LYS A 102 -7.22 10.88 19.36
N ALA A 103 -6.93 11.77 18.42
CA ALA A 103 -7.40 13.14 18.48
C ALA A 103 -8.92 13.24 18.32
N GLN A 104 -9.53 12.29 17.64
CA GLN A 104 -10.97 12.25 17.43
C GLN A 104 -11.75 11.61 18.60
N ASN A 105 -11.05 10.94 19.47
CA ASN A 105 -11.64 10.32 20.66
C ASN A 105 -11.52 11.25 21.86
#